data_6474836ba6ce3235623fa03afeeda83f
#
_entry.id   6474836ba6ce3235623fa03afeeda83f
#
_cell.length_a   1.000
_cell.length_b   1.000
_cell.length_c   1.000
_cell.angle_alpha   90.00
_cell.angle_beta   90.00
_cell.angle_gamma   90.00
#
_symmetry.space_group_name_H-M   'P 1'
#
loop_
_entity.id
_entity.type
_entity.pdbx_description
1 polymer ?
#
loop_
_entity_poly.entity_id
_entity_poly.type
_entity_poly.pdbx_seq_one_letter_code
_entity_poly.pdbx_strand_id
1 'polypeptide(L)'
;GLMVGYEWNAPFKVVFDAAVFNGSGIGEPQKEAWHNDFNYSARLQTFPLKNVNFTASVQRSRCNGLDWAHYTSMDFGAYYENRHLHFEGEFLRKFYENGISEDVNAYNMMAIYRHKLKKCYFQDISYLLRYDYMGDYADGKSIPMVTEDGVSVWNGEKVLMQNQHERHRVTAGVTFHLKYKTFNTDLR
;
A
#
# COMPACT_ATOMS: atom_id res chain seq x y z
N GLY A 1 -16.09 -13.17 -5.24
CA GLY A 1 -16.32 -11.79 -4.80
C GLY A 1 -17.22 -11.03 -5.75
N LEU A 2 -17.76 -9.93 -5.27
CA LEU A 2 -18.54 -8.98 -6.04
C LEU A 2 -17.89 -7.60 -5.89
N MET A 3 -17.76 -6.87 -6.99
CA MET A 3 -17.26 -5.50 -7.01
C MET A 3 -18.23 -4.61 -7.77
N VAL A 4 -18.48 -3.43 -7.24
CA VAL A 4 -19.30 -2.40 -7.86
C VAL A 4 -18.48 -1.12 -7.94
N GLY A 5 -18.48 -0.49 -9.11
CA GLY A 5 -17.81 0.79 -9.35
C GLY A 5 -18.79 1.83 -9.88
N TYR A 6 -18.57 3.07 -9.52
CA TYR A 6 -19.31 4.22 -10.02
C TYR A 6 -18.36 5.39 -10.31
N GLU A 7 -18.56 6.02 -11.46
CA GLU A 7 -17.79 7.17 -11.89
C GLU A 7 -18.73 8.32 -12.24
N TRP A 8 -18.42 9.54 -11.77
CA TRP A 8 -19.09 10.74 -12.24
C TRP A 8 -18.07 11.85 -12.50
N ASN A 9 -18.41 12.78 -13.39
CA ASN A 9 -17.44 13.70 -14.00
C ASN A 9 -17.75 15.19 -13.78
N ALA A 10 -18.72 15.54 -12.96
CA ALA A 10 -19.10 16.94 -12.73
C ALA A 10 -19.21 17.27 -11.24
N PRO A 11 -18.59 18.36 -10.75
CA PRO A 11 -17.75 19.35 -11.45
C PRO A 11 -16.31 18.86 -11.74
N PHE A 12 -15.88 17.74 -11.15
CA PHE A 12 -14.61 17.07 -11.37
C PHE A 12 -14.83 15.55 -11.33
N LYS A 13 -13.86 14.82 -11.84
CA LYS A 13 -13.94 13.35 -11.89
C LYS A 13 -13.80 12.77 -10.48
N VAL A 14 -14.75 11.89 -10.12
CA VAL A 14 -14.73 11.07 -8.91
C VAL A 14 -15.02 9.63 -9.30
N VAL A 15 -14.24 8.71 -8.77
CA VAL A 15 -14.40 7.27 -8.93
C VAL A 15 -14.59 6.65 -7.55
N PHE A 16 -15.62 5.86 -7.42
CA PHE A 16 -15.89 5.07 -6.21
C PHE A 16 -15.97 3.60 -6.58
N ASP A 17 -15.26 2.76 -5.83
CA ASP A 17 -15.31 1.32 -5.94
C ASP A 17 -15.63 0.71 -4.58
N ALA A 18 -16.47 -0.31 -4.56
CA ALA A 18 -16.71 -1.11 -3.37
C ALA A 18 -16.71 -2.60 -3.74
N ALA A 19 -16.17 -3.42 -2.88
CA ALA A 19 -16.06 -4.85 -3.11
C ALA A 19 -16.33 -5.66 -1.84
N VAL A 20 -16.91 -6.82 -2.05
CA VAL A 20 -17.10 -7.87 -1.03
C VAL A 20 -16.48 -9.13 -1.58
N PHE A 21 -15.62 -9.77 -0.82
CA PHE A 21 -14.96 -11.01 -1.24
C PHE A 21 -14.79 -11.96 -0.06
N ASN A 22 -14.75 -13.25 -0.39
CA ASN A 22 -14.53 -14.32 0.56
C ASN A 22 -13.10 -14.83 0.41
N GLY A 23 -12.47 -15.21 1.52
CA GLY A 23 -11.16 -15.84 1.56
C GLY A 23 -10.07 -14.97 2.18
N SER A 24 -8.99 -15.60 2.57
CA SER A 24 -7.83 -15.00 3.26
C SER A 24 -6.81 -14.40 2.29
N GLY A 25 -7.06 -14.45 0.99
CA GLY A 25 -6.16 -13.93 -0.04
C GLY A 25 -5.48 -15.04 -0.87
N ILE A 26 -4.62 -14.61 -1.79
CA ILE A 26 -3.85 -15.50 -2.67
C ILE A 26 -2.63 -15.98 -1.87
N GLY A 27 -2.49 -17.27 -1.67
CA GLY A 27 -1.27 -17.85 -1.07
C GLY A 27 -1.48 -18.81 0.09
N GLU A 28 -2.71 -18.93 0.59
CA GLU A 28 -3.03 -19.92 1.60
C GLU A 28 -3.26 -21.32 1.01
N PRO A 29 -2.85 -22.40 1.72
CA PRO A 29 -3.14 -23.77 1.28
C PRO A 29 -4.65 -23.95 1.12
N GLN A 30 -5.05 -24.61 0.06
CA GLN A 30 -6.43 -24.76 -0.42
C GLN A 30 -7.45 -25.34 0.59
N LYS A 31 -7.01 -25.79 1.75
CA LYS A 31 -7.89 -26.43 2.75
C LYS A 31 -8.76 -25.44 3.53
N GLU A 32 -8.45 -24.16 3.52
CA GLU A 32 -9.15 -23.14 4.30
C GLU A 32 -9.69 -21.97 3.46
N ALA A 33 -9.83 -22.16 2.16
CA ALA A 33 -10.20 -21.10 1.22
C ALA A 33 -11.65 -20.58 1.35
N TRP A 34 -12.53 -21.34 1.99
CA TRP A 34 -13.95 -21.01 2.11
C TRP A 34 -14.33 -20.81 3.57
N HIS A 35 -14.50 -19.56 3.96
CA HIS A 35 -14.97 -19.18 5.27
C HIS A 35 -16.33 -18.48 5.16
N ASN A 36 -17.13 -18.55 6.23
CA ASN A 36 -18.41 -17.85 6.31
C ASN A 36 -18.28 -16.34 6.53
N ASP A 37 -17.06 -15.83 6.56
CA ASP A 37 -16.77 -14.42 6.82
C ASP A 37 -16.36 -13.69 5.51
N PHE A 38 -16.81 -12.46 5.39
CA PHE A 38 -16.56 -11.65 4.21
C PHE A 38 -15.55 -10.55 4.50
N ASN A 39 -14.68 -10.33 3.54
CA ASN A 39 -13.81 -9.17 3.49
C ASN A 39 -14.48 -8.06 2.69
N TYR A 40 -14.28 -6.83 3.13
CA TYR A 40 -14.88 -5.64 2.50
C TYR A 40 -13.77 -4.68 2.11
N SER A 41 -13.97 -4.01 0.97
CA SER A 41 -13.08 -2.96 0.50
C SER A 41 -13.89 -1.84 -0.11
N ALA A 42 -13.49 -0.60 0.14
CA ALA A 42 -14.01 0.57 -0.55
C ALA A 42 -12.87 1.51 -0.88
N ARG A 43 -12.95 2.16 -2.05
CA ARG A 43 -11.98 3.15 -2.53
C ARG A 43 -12.71 4.34 -3.12
N LEU A 44 -12.26 5.52 -2.77
CA LEU A 44 -12.64 6.79 -3.37
C LEU A 44 -11.41 7.42 -4.01
N GLN A 45 -11.53 7.81 -5.26
CA GLN A 45 -10.49 8.53 -5.99
C GLN A 45 -11.07 9.79 -6.61
N THR A 46 -10.38 10.91 -6.52
CA THR A 46 -10.88 12.20 -7.01
C THR A 46 -9.78 12.99 -7.71
N PHE A 47 -10.18 13.70 -8.77
CA PHE A 47 -9.31 14.50 -9.62
C PHE A 47 -9.79 15.96 -9.62
N PRO A 48 -9.67 16.70 -8.50
CA PRO A 48 -10.25 18.05 -8.36
C PRO A 48 -9.58 19.10 -9.24
N LEU A 49 -8.33 18.88 -9.60
CA LEU A 49 -7.53 19.75 -10.44
C LEU A 49 -6.80 18.94 -11.49
N LYS A 50 -6.43 19.61 -12.59
CA LYS A 50 -5.56 19.01 -13.59
C LYS A 50 -4.25 18.60 -12.93
N ASN A 51 -3.83 17.36 -13.19
CA ASN A 51 -2.58 16.78 -12.67
C ASN A 51 -2.56 16.49 -11.16
N VAL A 52 -3.67 16.61 -10.44
CA VAL A 52 -3.78 16.28 -9.02
C VAL A 52 -4.77 15.15 -8.83
N ASN A 53 -4.40 14.17 -8.07
CA ASN A 53 -5.26 13.06 -7.65
C ASN A 53 -5.18 12.88 -6.14
N PHE A 54 -6.32 12.59 -5.53
CA PHE A 54 -6.43 12.12 -4.15
C PHE A 54 -7.13 10.77 -4.13
N THR A 55 -6.63 9.89 -3.29
CA THR A 55 -7.19 8.55 -3.08
C THR A 55 -7.41 8.32 -1.60
N ALA A 56 -8.52 7.72 -1.25
CA ALA A 56 -8.77 7.19 0.08
C ALA A 56 -9.33 5.78 -0.06
N SER A 57 -8.82 4.85 0.69
CA SER A 57 -9.34 3.49 0.70
C SER A 57 -9.48 2.94 2.12
N VAL A 58 -10.38 2.00 2.27
CA VAL A 58 -10.56 1.22 3.49
C VAL A 58 -10.78 -0.23 3.10
N GLN A 59 -10.12 -1.13 3.82
CA GLN A 59 -10.29 -2.56 3.66
C GLN A 59 -10.38 -3.19 5.04
N ARG A 60 -11.40 -4.02 5.24
CA ARG A 60 -11.49 -4.93 6.38
C ARG A 60 -11.27 -6.35 5.90
N SER A 61 -10.31 -7.02 6.49
CA SER A 61 -9.92 -8.38 6.13
C SER A 61 -9.65 -9.21 7.37
N ARG A 62 -9.79 -10.51 7.21
CA ARG A 62 -9.46 -11.48 8.23
C ARG A 62 -7.94 -11.69 8.28
N CYS A 63 -7.42 -11.95 9.47
CA CYS A 63 -6.03 -12.33 9.63
C CYS A 63 -5.83 -13.79 9.18
N ASN A 64 -4.75 -14.05 8.43
CA ASN A 64 -4.42 -15.41 8.03
C ASN A 64 -4.16 -16.31 9.25
N GLY A 65 -4.73 -17.48 9.25
CA GLY A 65 -4.55 -18.47 10.33
C GLY A 65 -5.33 -18.20 11.62
N LEU A 66 -6.12 -17.11 11.68
CA LEU A 66 -6.92 -16.75 12.84
C LEU A 66 -8.36 -16.46 12.42
N ASP A 67 -9.25 -17.40 12.66
CA ASP A 67 -10.64 -17.34 12.21
C ASP A 67 -11.47 -16.24 12.87
N TRP A 68 -11.05 -15.81 14.05
CA TRP A 68 -11.72 -14.82 14.89
C TRP A 68 -11.11 -13.42 14.80
N ALA A 69 -9.98 -13.27 14.10
CA ALA A 69 -9.21 -12.05 14.10
C ALA A 69 -9.35 -11.28 12.76
N HIS A 70 -9.65 -10.01 12.86
CA HIS A 70 -9.74 -9.12 11.73
C HIS A 70 -8.78 -7.94 11.87
N TYR A 71 -8.43 -7.37 10.74
CA TYR A 71 -7.79 -6.05 10.68
C TYR A 71 -8.52 -5.14 9.71
N THR A 72 -8.46 -3.86 9.99
CA THR A 72 -8.89 -2.81 9.07
C THR A 72 -7.68 -2.02 8.64
N SER A 73 -7.46 -1.86 7.36
CA SER A 73 -6.47 -0.95 6.79
C SER A 73 -7.15 0.25 6.16
N MET A 74 -6.59 1.43 6.40
CA MET A 74 -6.96 2.69 5.76
C MET A 74 -5.76 3.23 5.03
N ASP A 75 -6.01 3.79 3.87
CA ASP A 75 -5.00 4.36 3.00
C ASP A 75 -5.46 5.73 2.53
N PHE A 76 -4.55 6.69 2.53
CA PHE A 76 -4.74 8.04 1.99
C PHE A 76 -3.56 8.39 1.13
N GLY A 77 -3.81 8.58 -0.17
CA GLY A 77 -2.79 8.92 -1.14
C GLY A 77 -3.10 10.22 -1.85
N ALA A 78 -2.04 10.88 -2.28
CA ALA A 78 -2.13 12.02 -3.17
C ALA A 78 -0.97 11.99 -4.15
N TYR A 79 -1.21 12.35 -5.40
CA TYR A 79 -0.14 12.62 -6.33
C TYR A 79 -0.40 13.88 -7.16
N TYR A 80 0.71 14.47 -7.56
CA TYR A 80 0.77 15.54 -8.52
C TYR A 80 1.72 15.16 -9.66
N GLU A 81 1.27 15.30 -10.89
CA GLU A 81 2.10 15.00 -12.05
C GLU A 81 2.02 16.10 -13.10
N ASN A 82 3.16 16.58 -13.55
CA ASN A 82 3.29 17.41 -14.71
C ASN A 82 4.42 16.94 -15.62
N ARG A 83 4.76 17.71 -16.64
CA ARG A 83 5.78 17.35 -17.63
C ARG A 83 7.18 17.10 -17.02
N HIS A 84 7.50 17.72 -15.90
CA HIS A 84 8.84 17.72 -15.30
C HIS A 84 8.90 17.13 -13.92
N LEU A 85 7.80 17.12 -13.20
CA LEU A 85 7.73 16.70 -11.82
C LEU A 85 6.60 15.70 -11.63
N HIS A 86 6.92 14.58 -11.03
CA HIS A 86 5.98 13.66 -10.41
C HIS A 86 6.28 13.65 -8.90
N PHE A 87 5.26 13.89 -8.10
CA PHE A 87 5.32 13.80 -6.65
C PHE A 87 4.13 12.99 -6.17
N GLU A 88 4.38 12.00 -5.33
CA GLU A 88 3.35 11.22 -4.69
C GLU A 88 3.65 11.02 -3.20
N GLY A 89 2.59 10.91 -2.41
CA GLY A 89 2.66 10.58 -1.01
C GLY A 89 1.48 9.70 -0.63
N GLU A 90 1.73 8.73 0.21
CA GLU A 90 0.76 7.76 0.69
C GLU A 90 0.95 7.56 2.19
N PHE A 91 -0.15 7.50 2.91
CA PHE A 91 -0.23 7.15 4.30
C PHE A 91 -1.12 5.96 4.47
N LEU A 92 -0.63 4.90 5.09
CA LEU A 92 -1.37 3.70 5.41
C LEU A 92 -1.40 3.50 6.92
N ARG A 93 -2.56 3.17 7.44
CA ARG A 93 -2.74 2.75 8.82
C ARG A 93 -3.50 1.43 8.88
N LYS A 94 -2.99 0.50 9.66
CA LYS A 94 -3.59 -0.80 9.89
C LYS A 94 -3.96 -0.96 11.36
N PHE A 95 -5.21 -1.29 11.61
CA PHE A 95 -5.76 -1.53 12.94
C PHE A 95 -6.06 -3.01 13.10
N TYR A 96 -5.69 -3.57 14.21
CA TYR A 96 -6.04 -4.94 14.55
C TYR A 96 -7.21 -4.96 15.53
N GLU A 97 -8.23 -5.74 15.21
CA GLU A 97 -9.36 -5.96 16.11
C GLU A 97 -8.92 -6.84 17.28
N ASN A 98 -9.58 -6.66 18.43
CA ASN A 98 -9.35 -7.45 19.65
C ASN A 98 -7.96 -7.30 20.30
N GLY A 99 -7.19 -6.28 19.94
CA GLY A 99 -5.89 -6.02 20.56
C GLY A 99 -4.83 -7.09 20.28
N ILE A 100 -4.96 -7.82 19.17
CA ILE A 100 -4.06 -8.90 18.76
C ILE A 100 -2.65 -8.36 18.45
N SER A 101 -2.58 -7.16 17.93
CA SER A 101 -1.34 -6.46 17.63
C SER A 101 -1.58 -4.95 17.73
N GLU A 102 -0.51 -4.18 17.87
CA GLU A 102 -0.60 -2.72 17.82
C GLU A 102 -0.94 -2.22 16.42
N ASP A 103 -1.54 -1.04 16.39
CA ASP A 103 -1.81 -0.34 15.13
C ASP A 103 -0.50 0.03 14.45
N VAL A 104 -0.45 -0.16 13.14
CA VAL A 104 0.75 0.12 12.33
C VAL A 104 0.49 1.30 11.43
N ASN A 105 1.43 2.23 11.40
CA ASN A 105 1.45 3.32 10.44
C ASN A 105 2.59 3.10 9.44
N ALA A 106 2.32 3.39 8.17
CA ALA A 106 3.33 3.40 7.13
C ALA A 106 3.19 4.66 6.27
N TYR A 107 4.31 5.18 5.79
CA TYR A 107 4.37 6.34 4.89
C TYR A 107 5.24 6.02 3.70
N ASN A 108 4.80 6.46 2.56
CA ASN A 108 5.58 6.46 1.33
C ASN A 108 5.56 7.87 0.74
N MET A 109 6.71 8.38 0.37
CA MET A 109 6.84 9.66 -0.34
C MET A 109 7.82 9.47 -1.48
N MET A 110 7.45 9.89 -2.68
CA MET A 110 8.30 9.81 -3.85
C MET A 110 8.25 11.09 -4.67
N ALA A 111 9.42 11.53 -5.12
CA ALA A 111 9.57 12.63 -6.06
C ALA A 111 10.42 12.19 -7.25
N ILE A 112 9.96 12.46 -8.46
CA ILE A 112 10.71 12.26 -9.69
C ILE A 112 10.77 13.60 -10.42
N TYR A 113 11.99 14.09 -10.66
CA TYR A 113 12.22 15.29 -11.45
C TYR A 113 12.85 14.93 -12.80
N ARG A 114 12.22 15.32 -13.89
CA ARG A 114 12.66 15.07 -15.26
C ARG A 114 13.29 16.33 -15.85
N HIS A 115 14.60 16.29 -16.08
CA HIS A 115 15.39 17.34 -16.68
C HIS A 115 15.60 17.07 -18.18
N LYS A 116 15.10 17.94 -19.05
CA LYS A 116 15.28 17.84 -20.50
C LYS A 116 16.64 18.35 -20.95
N LEU A 117 17.33 17.54 -21.75
CA LEU A 117 18.62 17.89 -22.32
C LEU A 117 18.42 18.43 -23.75
N LYS A 118 19.01 19.59 -24.07
CA LYS A 118 18.80 20.27 -25.37
C LYS A 118 19.73 19.81 -26.50
N LYS A 119 20.88 19.20 -26.17
CA LYS A 119 21.93 18.84 -27.16
C LYS A 119 22.75 17.65 -26.68
N CYS A 120 22.19 16.44 -26.63
CA CYS A 120 22.94 15.27 -26.24
C CYS A 120 22.33 14.01 -26.86
N TYR A 121 23.07 12.88 -26.79
CA TYR A 121 22.54 11.56 -27.09
C TYR A 121 21.40 11.15 -26.15
N PHE A 122 21.32 11.80 -24.98
CA PHE A 122 20.23 11.63 -24.02
C PHE A 122 19.11 12.63 -24.30
N GLN A 123 17.88 12.18 -24.25
CA GLN A 123 16.69 13.01 -24.40
C GLN A 123 16.39 13.77 -23.11
N ASP A 124 16.42 13.07 -22.01
CA ASP A 124 16.24 13.62 -20.67
C ASP A 124 16.92 12.75 -19.59
N ILE A 125 17.03 13.29 -18.41
CA ILE A 125 17.50 12.61 -17.20
C ILE A 125 16.41 12.73 -16.16
N SER A 126 16.03 11.62 -15.52
CA SER A 126 15.11 11.62 -14.39
C SER A 126 15.87 11.32 -13.10
N TYR A 127 15.60 12.11 -12.10
CA TYR A 127 16.09 11.95 -10.73
C TYR A 127 14.97 11.47 -9.86
N LEU A 128 15.17 10.35 -9.16
CA LEU A 128 14.24 9.75 -8.21
C LEU A 128 14.75 9.97 -6.79
N LEU A 129 13.86 10.41 -5.91
CA LEU A 129 14.05 10.33 -4.47
C LEU A 129 12.79 9.72 -3.86
N ARG A 130 12.97 8.69 -3.04
CA ARG A 130 11.88 7.99 -2.36
C ARG A 130 12.24 7.77 -0.90
N TYR A 131 11.27 7.99 -0.03
CA TYR A 131 11.33 7.66 1.38
C TYR A 131 10.16 6.75 1.74
N ASP A 132 10.46 5.63 2.37
CA ASP A 132 9.49 4.70 2.93
C ASP A 132 9.72 4.59 4.44
N TYR A 133 8.65 4.63 5.18
CA TYR A 133 8.60 4.38 6.60
C TYR A 133 7.55 3.32 6.91
N MET A 134 7.84 2.44 7.82
CA MET A 134 6.92 1.48 8.39
C MET A 134 7.15 1.41 9.88
N GLY A 135 6.12 1.69 10.66
CA GLY A 135 6.16 1.63 12.11
C GLY A 135 6.36 0.21 12.63
N ASP A 136 6.77 0.14 13.87
CA ASP A 136 6.83 -1.12 14.61
C ASP A 136 5.42 -1.69 14.76
N TYR A 137 5.24 -2.96 14.45
CA TYR A 137 4.02 -3.70 14.70
C TYR A 137 4.26 -4.99 15.51
N ALA A 138 5.42 -5.08 16.11
CA ALA A 138 5.60 -5.90 17.27
C ALA A 138 5.10 -5.09 18.46
N ASP A 139 4.18 -5.65 19.18
CA ASP A 139 3.70 -5.05 20.41
C ASP A 139 4.86 -4.82 21.39
N GLY A 140 5.11 -3.56 21.75
CA GLY A 140 5.98 -3.23 22.90
C GLY A 140 5.43 -3.71 24.23
N LYS A 141 4.21 -4.22 24.29
CA LYS A 141 3.69 -4.95 25.44
C LYS A 141 4.22 -6.37 25.34
N SER A 142 5.07 -6.74 26.27
CA SER A 142 5.53 -8.11 26.43
C SER A 142 4.33 -9.03 26.62
N ILE A 143 3.78 -9.53 25.52
CA ILE A 143 2.84 -10.64 25.54
C ILE A 143 3.64 -11.83 26.04
N PRO A 144 3.25 -12.48 27.15
CA PRO A 144 3.94 -13.68 27.61
C PRO A 144 3.79 -14.74 26.53
N MET A 145 4.90 -15.04 25.87
CA MET A 145 4.94 -15.90 24.71
C MET A 145 5.36 -17.31 25.11
N VAL A 146 4.50 -18.25 24.86
CA VAL A 146 4.89 -19.63 24.68
C VAL A 146 4.89 -19.88 23.17
N THR A 147 6.06 -20.13 22.61
CA THR A 147 6.20 -20.40 21.18
C THR A 147 6.10 -21.90 20.98
N GLU A 148 5.00 -22.39 20.49
CA GLU A 148 4.90 -23.71 19.89
C GLU A 148 4.75 -23.52 18.38
N ASP A 149 5.67 -24.09 17.61
CA ASP A 149 5.66 -24.10 16.13
C ASP A 149 5.56 -22.72 15.46
N GLY A 150 6.20 -21.68 16.02
CA GLY A 150 6.19 -20.34 15.43
C GLY A 150 4.89 -19.55 15.64
N VAL A 151 3.98 -20.07 16.43
CA VAL A 151 2.73 -19.44 16.81
C VAL A 151 2.78 -19.07 18.30
N SER A 152 2.49 -17.82 18.62
CA SER A 152 2.40 -17.37 20.01
C SER A 152 1.01 -17.60 20.57
N VAL A 153 0.96 -18.00 21.81
CA VAL A 153 -0.29 -18.22 22.54
C VAL A 153 -0.46 -17.07 23.54
N TRP A 154 -1.51 -16.30 23.40
CA TRP A 154 -1.92 -15.26 24.33
C TRP A 154 -3.24 -15.66 24.98
N ASN A 155 -3.30 -15.66 26.31
CA ASN A 155 -4.47 -16.13 27.07
C ASN A 155 -5.04 -17.50 26.60
N GLY A 156 -4.19 -18.40 26.11
CA GLY A 156 -4.61 -19.68 25.57
C GLY A 156 -5.07 -19.66 24.12
N GLU A 157 -5.06 -18.50 23.47
CA GLU A 157 -5.40 -18.34 22.04
C GLU A 157 -4.16 -18.13 21.19
N LYS A 158 -4.16 -18.69 19.97
CA LYS A 158 -3.05 -18.56 19.03
C LYS A 158 -3.03 -17.15 18.40
N VAL A 159 -1.91 -16.47 18.52
CA VAL A 159 -1.71 -15.10 17.99
C VAL A 159 -0.60 -15.12 16.96
N LEU A 160 -0.77 -14.39 15.86
CA LEU A 160 0.27 -14.22 14.87
C LEU A 160 1.36 -13.30 15.43
N MET A 161 2.57 -13.85 15.57
CA MET A 161 3.75 -13.03 15.88
C MET A 161 4.29 -12.38 14.63
N GLN A 162 4.24 -11.04 14.61
CA GLN A 162 4.98 -10.24 13.65
C GLN A 162 5.98 -9.37 14.41
N ASN A 163 7.15 -9.93 14.68
CA ASN A 163 8.21 -9.21 15.37
C ASN A 163 9.02 -8.41 14.35
N GLN A 164 8.48 -7.28 13.90
CA GLN A 164 9.16 -6.39 12.96
C GLN A 164 9.29 -4.99 13.57
N HIS A 165 10.53 -4.57 13.78
CA HIS A 165 10.87 -3.23 14.23
C HIS A 165 10.58 -2.19 13.14
N GLU A 166 10.44 -0.93 13.56
CA GLU A 166 10.28 0.17 12.62
C GLU A 166 11.39 0.18 11.57
N ARG A 167 11.02 0.55 10.37
CA ARG A 167 11.92 0.54 9.22
C ARG A 167 11.85 1.84 8.47
N HIS A 168 13.04 2.33 8.12
CA HIS A 168 13.22 3.47 7.25
C HIS A 168 13.99 3.04 6.01
N ARG A 169 13.55 3.49 4.86
CA ARG A 169 14.28 3.28 3.62
C ARG A 169 14.30 4.56 2.81
N VAL A 170 15.50 4.99 2.43
CA VAL A 170 15.71 6.07 1.45
C VAL A 170 16.24 5.43 0.18
N THR A 171 15.63 5.77 -0.94
CA THR A 171 16.06 5.33 -2.28
C THR A 171 16.30 6.55 -3.13
N ALA A 172 17.49 6.66 -3.71
CA ALA A 172 17.82 7.66 -4.72
C ALA A 172 18.19 6.97 -6.04
N GLY A 173 17.77 7.51 -7.15
CA GLY A 173 18.03 6.94 -8.47
C GLY A 173 18.18 7.99 -9.56
N VAL A 174 18.90 7.62 -10.61
CA VAL A 174 19.02 8.43 -11.82
C VAL A 174 18.72 7.55 -13.02
N THR A 175 17.82 8.00 -13.89
CA THR A 175 17.48 7.30 -15.12
C THR A 175 17.85 8.18 -16.30
N PHE A 176 18.64 7.63 -17.22
CA PHE A 176 19.03 8.28 -18.47
C PHE A 176 18.14 7.78 -19.59
N HIS A 177 17.36 8.66 -20.22
CA HIS A 177 16.50 8.35 -21.34
C HIS A 177 17.23 8.58 -22.65
N LEU A 178 17.59 7.48 -23.33
CA LEU A 178 18.27 7.51 -24.63
C LEU A 178 17.23 7.53 -25.74
N LYS A 179 17.36 8.45 -26.68
CA LYS A 179 16.61 8.43 -27.93
C LYS A 179 17.51 8.01 -29.07
N TYR A 180 17.48 6.76 -29.40
CA TYR A 180 18.04 6.28 -30.66
C TYR A 180 16.96 6.30 -31.74
N LYS A 181 17.34 6.52 -33.01
CA LYS A 181 16.40 6.75 -34.15
C LYS A 181 15.26 5.72 -34.27
N THR A 182 15.37 4.57 -33.62
CA THR A 182 14.41 3.47 -33.72
C THR A 182 14.03 2.83 -32.36
N PHE A 183 14.75 3.13 -31.26
CA PHE A 183 14.49 2.52 -29.96
C PHE A 183 14.54 3.58 -28.86
N ASN A 184 13.55 3.52 -27.96
CA ASN A 184 13.63 4.20 -26.67
C ASN A 184 14.14 3.19 -25.66
N THR A 185 15.27 3.44 -25.03
CA THR A 185 15.86 2.58 -23.99
C THR A 185 16.09 3.41 -22.74
N ASP A 186 15.63 2.88 -21.61
CA ASP A 186 15.87 3.46 -20.31
C ASP A 186 16.97 2.66 -19.59
N LEU A 187 18.04 3.35 -19.21
CA LEU A 187 19.10 2.81 -18.34
C LEU A 187 18.81 3.28 -16.91
N ARG A 188 18.62 2.33 -16.01
CA ARG A 188 18.34 2.54 -14.58
C ARG A 188 19.49 2.11 -13.70
#